data_55f87d919e5ba384b2132afcc2222728
#
_entry.id   55f87d919e5ba384b2132afcc2222728
#
_cell.length_a   1.000
_cell.length_b   1.000
_cell.length_c   1.000
_cell.angle_alpha   90.00
_cell.angle_beta   90.00
_cell.angle_gamma   90.00
#
_symmetry.space_group_name_H-M   'P 1'
#
loop_
_entity.id
_entity.type
_entity.pdbx_description
1 polymer ?
#
loop_
_entity_poly.entity_id
_entity_poly.type
_entity_poly.pdbx_seq_one_letter_code
_entity_poly.pdbx_strand_id
1 'polypeptide(L)'
;MRLLKRTVTAVALVVGAPALLWAQETPIDPDNPVRVASETTGFGTVSGEFLQFGASARGMALGGGASTIVDDVSALHYNPANLVFLPGPQAALTVMPYFADTDYYWAGLAFPFSDNDFGMGVFLGRFGFGDQPIYTEADENGLSGETYNVNEVVAGVSFAHAFIDRFSAGATVKYITDDLAGGALAGARASTIAIDFGVNFHSELLDRPVALAFVVQNLGGTLAHSGDALRFRDFNQSGSDPNLPDQRVDPPFANYDSDAFPLPRLLRIGLNYDLITNEQFRLSMLGDFVESNNQKAQFSVGSELAWVSQDGPIGAWLRGSYTTQPDNDDVSGIGIEPDNEGMDGLAFGGGLFYRLSDRYRLQLDYAYRHFGALGSVDAFTFTIGWE
;
A
#
# COMPACT_ATOMS: atom_id res chain seq x y z
N MET A 1 13.59 -17.79 38.17
CA MET A 1 14.75 -16.88 37.92
C MET A 1 15.63 -17.26 36.72
N ARG A 2 15.63 -18.52 36.22
CA ARG A 2 16.43 -18.92 35.03
C ARG A 2 15.70 -18.75 33.69
N LEU A 3 14.38 -18.69 33.67
CA LEU A 3 13.58 -18.46 32.44
C LEU A 3 13.55 -16.99 32.00
N LEU A 4 13.53 -16.03 32.95
CA LEU A 4 13.52 -14.59 32.62
C LEU A 4 14.78 -14.13 31.88
N LYS A 5 15.94 -14.76 32.12
CA LYS A 5 17.21 -14.38 31.45
C LYS A 5 17.27 -14.82 29.99
N ARG A 6 16.50 -15.84 29.57
CA ARG A 6 16.50 -16.32 28.16
C ARG A 6 15.59 -15.50 27.26
N THR A 7 14.50 -14.96 27.80
CA THR A 7 13.55 -14.15 27.02
C THR A 7 14.07 -12.74 26.72
N VAL A 8 14.81 -12.15 27.66
CA VAL A 8 15.39 -10.81 27.46
C VAL A 8 16.52 -10.82 26.43
N THR A 9 17.27 -11.93 26.32
CA THR A 9 18.37 -12.04 25.34
C THR A 9 17.83 -12.18 23.89
N ALA A 10 16.67 -12.77 23.68
CA ALA A 10 16.07 -12.91 22.35
C ALA A 10 15.49 -11.58 21.83
N VAL A 11 14.90 -10.75 22.70
CA VAL A 11 14.37 -9.43 22.33
C VAL A 11 15.50 -8.43 22.02
N ALA A 12 16.62 -8.51 22.74
CA ALA A 12 17.79 -7.64 22.48
C ALA A 12 18.47 -7.93 21.13
N LEU A 13 18.35 -9.15 20.61
CA LEU A 13 18.97 -9.56 19.35
C LEU A 13 18.18 -9.07 18.10
N VAL A 14 16.87 -8.88 18.23
CA VAL A 14 16.01 -8.38 17.13
C VAL A 14 16.09 -6.84 17.03
N VAL A 15 16.30 -6.13 18.12
CA VAL A 15 16.41 -4.66 18.13
C VAL A 15 17.85 -4.19 17.79
N GLY A 16 18.86 -5.05 17.96
CA GLY A 16 20.26 -4.71 17.70
C GLY A 16 20.74 -4.94 16.26
N ALA A 17 19.97 -5.63 15.42
CA ALA A 17 20.39 -5.95 14.05
C ALA A 17 20.35 -4.77 13.05
N PRO A 18 19.48 -3.76 13.16
CA PRO A 18 19.49 -2.62 12.23
C PRO A 18 20.69 -1.68 12.40
N ALA A 19 21.36 -1.70 13.57
CA ALA A 19 22.47 -0.76 13.85
C ALA A 19 23.79 -1.12 13.17
N LEU A 20 23.91 -2.29 12.54
CA LEU A 20 25.15 -2.77 11.90
C LEU A 20 25.20 -2.61 10.39
N LEU A 21 24.15 -2.05 9.77
CA LEU A 21 24.12 -1.75 8.33
C LEU A 21 24.46 -0.28 8.00
N TRP A 22 24.88 0.49 9.01
CA TRP A 22 25.33 1.86 8.81
C TRP A 22 26.85 1.89 8.64
N ALA A 23 27.24 2.51 7.52
CA ALA A 23 28.58 3.03 7.19
C ALA A 23 29.56 2.06 6.51
N GLN A 24 29.55 2.11 5.22
CA GLN A 24 30.81 2.29 4.50
C GLN A 24 30.69 3.61 3.71
N GLU A 25 31.11 4.69 4.32
CA GLU A 25 31.41 5.92 3.57
C GLU A 25 32.64 5.61 2.70
N THR A 26 32.45 5.52 1.39
CA THR A 26 33.58 5.53 0.46
C THR A 26 34.15 6.94 0.43
N PRO A 27 35.49 7.11 0.51
CA PRO A 27 36.11 8.42 0.46
C PRO A 27 35.76 9.11 -0.85
N ILE A 28 35.24 10.34 -0.76
CA ILE A 28 34.96 11.20 -1.92
C ILE A 28 36.28 11.53 -2.60
N ASP A 29 36.43 11.15 -3.87
CA ASP A 29 37.54 11.60 -4.72
C ASP A 29 37.28 13.06 -5.10
N PRO A 30 38.11 14.03 -4.62
CA PRO A 30 37.89 15.45 -4.87
C PRO A 30 38.08 15.84 -6.35
N ASP A 31 38.69 15.00 -7.18
CA ASP A 31 38.96 15.25 -8.58
C ASP A 31 37.88 14.68 -9.54
N ASN A 32 36.94 13.91 -9.02
CA ASN A 32 35.80 13.37 -9.77
C ASN A 32 34.51 13.61 -8.99
N PRO A 33 33.84 14.75 -9.21
CA PRO A 33 32.55 15.02 -8.61
C PRO A 33 31.42 14.24 -9.31
N VAL A 34 31.59 12.97 -9.53
CA VAL A 34 30.46 12.08 -9.68
C VAL A 34 29.76 12.19 -8.33
N ARG A 35 28.68 12.97 -8.29
CA ARG A 35 27.74 12.91 -7.19
C ARG A 35 27.31 11.46 -7.03
N VAL A 36 28.01 10.73 -6.22
CA VAL A 36 27.44 9.54 -5.62
C VAL A 36 26.29 10.12 -4.80
N ALA A 37 25.10 10.02 -5.34
CA ALA A 37 23.92 10.36 -4.59
C ALA A 37 23.95 9.45 -3.36
N SER A 38 24.42 9.99 -2.24
CA SER A 38 24.53 9.31 -0.96
C SER A 38 23.15 8.94 -0.41
N GLU A 39 22.10 9.37 -1.09
CA GLU A 39 20.71 9.11 -0.82
C GLU A 39 19.97 8.86 -2.14
N THR A 40 20.22 7.71 -2.76
CA THR A 40 19.37 7.25 -3.86
C THR A 40 18.02 6.84 -3.30
N THR A 41 17.17 7.83 -3.12
CA THR A 41 15.74 7.57 -3.09
C THR A 41 15.40 7.13 -4.50
N GLY A 42 14.87 5.91 -4.66
CA GLY A 42 14.41 5.43 -5.96
C GLY A 42 13.10 6.09 -6.42
N PHE A 43 12.86 7.37 -6.07
CA PHE A 43 11.67 8.11 -6.47
C PHE A 43 11.53 8.12 -8.01
N GLY A 44 10.32 7.76 -8.49
CA GLY A 44 10.03 7.71 -9.92
C GLY A 44 10.70 6.55 -10.68
N THR A 45 11.26 5.57 -9.99
CA THR A 45 11.94 4.42 -10.60
C THR A 45 11.14 3.12 -10.54
N VAL A 46 9.91 3.18 -10.07
CA VAL A 46 8.97 2.04 -9.99
C VAL A 46 7.69 2.34 -10.74
N SER A 47 6.94 1.29 -11.08
CA SER A 47 5.58 1.37 -11.59
C SER A 47 4.63 0.62 -10.67
N GLY A 48 3.34 1.04 -10.64
CA GLY A 48 2.34 0.42 -9.77
C GLY A 48 2.45 0.92 -8.32
N GLU A 49 2.73 2.21 -8.11
CA GLU A 49 2.83 2.81 -6.76
C GLU A 49 1.54 2.67 -5.94
N PHE A 50 0.39 2.54 -6.58
CA PHE A 50 -0.90 2.30 -5.92
C PHE A 50 -0.91 1.03 -5.04
N LEU A 51 0.00 0.08 -5.26
CA LEU A 51 0.18 -1.10 -4.41
C LEU A 51 0.61 -0.76 -2.97
N GLN A 52 1.08 0.47 -2.73
CA GLN A 52 1.46 0.97 -1.41
C GLN A 52 0.28 1.63 -0.67
N PHE A 53 -0.85 1.87 -1.34
CA PHE A 53 -2.01 2.48 -0.72
C PHE A 53 -2.65 1.53 0.29
N GLY A 54 -3.20 2.10 1.37
CA GLY A 54 -3.83 1.30 2.41
C GLY A 54 -5.13 0.65 1.94
N ALA A 55 -5.41 -0.56 2.41
CA ALA A 55 -6.62 -1.31 2.05
C ALA A 55 -7.84 -0.97 2.91
N SER A 56 -7.69 -0.20 3.99
CA SER A 56 -8.77 0.10 4.91
C SER A 56 -8.60 1.44 5.62
N ALA A 57 -9.72 2.05 6.01
CA ALA A 57 -9.73 3.23 6.85
C ALA A 57 -9.03 2.96 8.20
N ARG A 58 -9.19 1.76 8.77
CA ARG A 58 -8.48 1.35 10.00
C ARG A 58 -6.97 1.42 9.83
N GLY A 59 -6.43 0.82 8.76
CA GLY A 59 -5.01 0.84 8.49
C GLY A 59 -4.48 2.25 8.19
N MET A 60 -5.26 3.08 7.49
CA MET A 60 -4.91 4.49 7.24
C MET A 60 -4.84 5.28 8.54
N ALA A 61 -5.83 5.17 9.43
CA ALA A 61 -5.86 5.87 10.73
C ALA A 61 -4.71 5.45 11.67
N LEU A 62 -4.12 4.27 11.43
CA LEU A 62 -2.96 3.75 12.16
C LEU A 62 -1.64 4.00 11.40
N GLY A 63 -1.63 4.92 10.43
CA GLY A 63 -0.43 5.33 9.70
C GLY A 63 0.13 4.27 8.75
N GLY A 64 -0.69 3.29 8.35
CA GLY A 64 -0.25 2.10 7.62
C GLY A 64 0.35 1.03 8.54
N GLY A 65 0.41 1.27 9.85
CA GLY A 65 0.89 0.38 10.89
C GLY A 65 -0.09 -0.76 11.21
N ALA A 66 -0.47 -1.53 10.19
CA ALA A 66 -1.51 -2.54 10.30
C ALA A 66 -1.01 -3.98 10.13
N SER A 67 0.31 -4.18 10.08
CA SER A 67 0.92 -5.50 9.83
C SER A 67 0.64 -6.53 10.95
N THR A 68 0.34 -6.05 12.17
CA THR A 68 0.00 -6.87 13.35
C THR A 68 -1.49 -6.96 13.64
N ILE A 69 -2.36 -6.31 12.85
CA ILE A 69 -3.82 -6.36 13.05
C ILE A 69 -4.34 -7.73 12.59
N VAL A 70 -5.00 -8.45 13.50
CA VAL A 70 -5.39 -9.85 13.29
C VAL A 70 -6.89 -10.09 13.14
N ASP A 71 -7.74 -9.09 13.37
CA ASP A 71 -9.19 -9.21 13.44
C ASP A 71 -9.93 -8.50 12.28
N ASP A 72 -9.21 -8.21 11.19
CA ASP A 72 -9.70 -7.40 10.07
C ASP A 72 -9.35 -8.03 8.72
N VAL A 73 -10.30 -8.06 7.79
CA VAL A 73 -10.14 -8.59 6.43
C VAL A 73 -9.04 -7.87 5.63
N SER A 74 -8.67 -6.64 5.98
CA SER A 74 -7.56 -5.92 5.37
C SER A 74 -6.19 -6.58 5.62
N ALA A 75 -6.11 -7.61 6.49
CA ALA A 75 -4.97 -8.52 6.58
C ALA A 75 -4.54 -9.10 5.22
N LEU A 76 -5.48 -9.30 4.27
CA LEU A 76 -5.20 -9.67 2.88
C LEU A 76 -4.16 -8.76 2.20
N HIS A 77 -4.14 -7.48 2.58
CA HIS A 77 -3.21 -6.49 2.05
C HIS A 77 -1.99 -6.31 2.96
N TYR A 78 -2.20 -6.16 4.30
CA TYR A 78 -1.13 -5.78 5.21
C TYR A 78 -0.23 -6.93 5.63
N ASN A 79 -0.82 -8.09 5.96
CA ASN A 79 -0.09 -9.28 6.37
C ASN A 79 -0.97 -10.53 6.21
N PRO A 80 -0.79 -11.35 5.18
CA PRO A 80 -1.62 -12.53 4.95
C PRO A 80 -1.56 -13.54 6.09
N ALA A 81 -0.50 -13.58 6.91
CA ALA A 81 -0.40 -14.48 8.06
C ALA A 81 -1.52 -14.27 9.09
N ASN A 82 -2.14 -13.09 9.12
CA ASN A 82 -3.18 -12.75 10.08
C ASN A 82 -4.55 -13.35 9.74
N LEU A 83 -4.74 -13.89 8.54
CA LEU A 83 -6.02 -14.48 8.09
C LEU A 83 -6.51 -15.63 8.97
N VAL A 84 -5.61 -16.35 9.62
CA VAL A 84 -5.97 -17.47 10.51
C VAL A 84 -6.59 -17.00 11.82
N PHE A 85 -6.38 -15.74 12.21
CA PHE A 85 -6.86 -15.16 13.47
C PHE A 85 -8.16 -14.36 13.32
N LEU A 86 -8.74 -14.31 12.12
CA LEU A 86 -10.03 -13.65 11.91
C LEU A 86 -11.10 -14.32 12.77
N PRO A 87 -11.99 -13.53 13.41
CA PRO A 87 -13.04 -14.09 14.28
C PRO A 87 -14.10 -14.91 13.51
N GLY A 88 -14.15 -14.74 12.21
CA GLY A 88 -15.07 -15.43 11.29
C GLY A 88 -14.86 -14.91 9.87
N PRO A 89 -15.61 -15.41 8.88
CA PRO A 89 -15.56 -14.87 7.53
C PRO A 89 -15.94 -13.39 7.51
N GLN A 90 -15.24 -12.61 6.66
CA GLN A 90 -15.46 -11.18 6.52
C GLN A 90 -15.37 -10.74 5.06
N ALA A 91 -16.18 -9.75 4.70
CA ALA A 91 -16.05 -9.00 3.47
C ALA A 91 -15.97 -7.51 3.77
N ALA A 92 -15.12 -6.78 3.05
CA ALA A 92 -15.05 -5.32 3.15
C ALA A 92 -14.95 -4.65 1.80
N LEU A 93 -15.44 -3.41 1.78
CA LEU A 93 -15.30 -2.45 0.69
C LEU A 93 -14.73 -1.16 1.25
N THR A 94 -13.66 -0.68 0.67
CA THR A 94 -13.03 0.60 0.99
C THR A 94 -13.09 1.54 -0.20
N VAL A 95 -13.40 2.81 0.08
CA VAL A 95 -13.43 3.91 -0.90
C VAL A 95 -12.55 5.02 -0.37
N MET A 96 -11.61 5.48 -1.19
CA MET A 96 -10.70 6.58 -0.89
C MET A 96 -10.64 7.53 -2.09
N PRO A 97 -11.39 8.66 -2.07
CA PRO A 97 -11.08 9.77 -2.96
C PRO A 97 -9.67 10.26 -2.71
N TYR A 98 -8.88 10.33 -3.76
CA TYR A 98 -7.46 10.66 -3.67
C TYR A 98 -7.18 12.02 -4.30
N PHE A 99 -5.92 12.43 -4.39
CA PHE A 99 -5.52 13.72 -4.96
C PHE A 99 -5.85 13.79 -6.45
N ALA A 100 -6.00 15.01 -6.99
CA ALA A 100 -6.14 15.28 -8.42
C ALA A 100 -7.28 14.48 -9.10
N ASP A 101 -8.43 14.38 -8.43
CA ASP A 101 -9.62 13.67 -8.92
C ASP A 101 -9.37 12.18 -9.24
N THR A 102 -8.40 11.56 -8.56
CA THR A 102 -8.20 10.12 -8.62
C THR A 102 -8.95 9.42 -7.49
N ASP A 103 -9.29 8.16 -7.70
CA ASP A 103 -10.00 7.33 -6.74
C ASP A 103 -9.28 5.99 -6.53
N TYR A 104 -9.24 5.55 -5.28
CA TYR A 104 -8.83 4.20 -4.93
C TYR A 104 -9.99 3.42 -4.30
N TYR A 105 -10.23 2.24 -4.84
CA TYR A 105 -11.21 1.28 -4.35
C TYR A 105 -10.51 -0.02 -3.97
N TRP A 106 -10.89 -0.59 -2.85
CA TRP A 106 -10.42 -1.91 -2.44
C TRP A 106 -11.58 -2.73 -1.91
N ALA A 107 -11.63 -4.00 -2.31
CA ALA A 107 -12.60 -4.96 -1.81
C ALA A 107 -11.90 -6.28 -1.46
N GLY A 108 -12.26 -6.87 -0.34
CA GLY A 108 -11.69 -8.13 0.14
C GLY A 108 -12.73 -9.06 0.72
N LEU A 109 -12.45 -10.35 0.61
CA LEU A 109 -13.25 -11.43 1.18
C LEU A 109 -12.30 -12.47 1.78
N ALA A 110 -12.46 -12.78 3.07
CA ALA A 110 -11.59 -13.67 3.79
C ALA A 110 -12.37 -14.70 4.60
N PHE A 111 -11.83 -15.91 4.68
CA PHE A 111 -12.40 -17.06 5.37
C PHE A 111 -11.32 -17.70 6.25
N PRO A 112 -11.44 -17.64 7.58
CA PRO A 112 -10.73 -18.56 8.46
C PRO A 112 -11.45 -19.93 8.40
N PHE A 113 -10.69 -21.00 8.36
CA PHE A 113 -11.25 -22.36 8.41
C PHE A 113 -11.16 -22.93 9.83
N SER A 114 -11.98 -23.96 10.06
CA SER A 114 -12.17 -24.60 11.37
C SER A 114 -10.86 -24.83 12.10
N ASP A 115 -10.88 -24.60 13.40
CA ASP A 115 -9.78 -24.74 14.34
C ASP A 115 -8.67 -23.67 14.19
N ASN A 116 -8.91 -22.61 13.39
CA ASN A 116 -8.01 -21.47 13.17
C ASN A 116 -6.60 -21.81 12.64
N ASP A 117 -6.40 -23.02 12.12
CA ASP A 117 -5.10 -23.42 11.60
C ASP A 117 -4.85 -22.92 10.17
N PHE A 118 -5.92 -22.62 9.43
CA PHE A 118 -5.84 -22.23 8.03
C PHE A 118 -6.77 -21.05 7.70
N GLY A 119 -6.29 -20.12 6.88
CA GLY A 119 -7.07 -19.02 6.37
C GLY A 119 -6.84 -18.81 4.89
N MET A 120 -7.85 -18.36 4.17
CA MET A 120 -7.73 -17.95 2.78
C MET A 120 -8.57 -16.72 2.50
N GLY A 121 -8.24 -16.02 1.40
CA GLY A 121 -9.07 -14.93 0.94
C GLY A 121 -8.64 -14.40 -0.42
N VAL A 122 -9.47 -13.52 -0.94
CA VAL A 122 -9.25 -12.86 -2.23
C VAL A 122 -9.51 -11.38 -2.09
N PHE A 123 -8.83 -10.58 -2.89
CA PHE A 123 -9.08 -9.14 -2.93
C PHE A 123 -8.89 -8.57 -4.32
N LEU A 124 -9.49 -7.40 -4.52
CA LEU A 124 -9.36 -6.56 -5.70
C LEU A 124 -9.09 -5.12 -5.25
N GLY A 125 -8.08 -4.48 -5.83
CA GLY A 125 -7.80 -3.06 -5.69
C GLY A 125 -7.83 -2.38 -7.05
N ARG A 126 -8.36 -1.17 -7.14
CA ARG A 126 -8.38 -0.36 -8.35
C ARG A 126 -7.99 1.07 -8.00
N PHE A 127 -7.07 1.64 -8.76
CA PHE A 127 -6.70 3.05 -8.73
C PHE A 127 -6.84 3.65 -10.13
N GLY A 128 -7.15 4.92 -10.22
CA GLY A 128 -7.22 5.64 -11.49
C GLY A 128 -8.11 6.86 -11.40
N PHE A 129 -8.31 7.48 -12.53
CA PHE A 129 -9.25 8.58 -12.70
C PHE A 129 -10.27 8.26 -13.78
N GLY A 130 -11.38 9.00 -13.75
CA GLY A 130 -12.44 8.90 -14.74
C GLY A 130 -12.05 9.50 -16.09
N ASP A 131 -12.99 9.46 -17.02
CA ASP A 131 -12.79 9.95 -18.38
C ASP A 131 -12.36 11.42 -18.42
N GLN A 132 -11.21 11.68 -19.05
CA GLN A 132 -10.68 13.01 -19.31
C GLN A 132 -10.75 13.34 -20.81
N PRO A 133 -11.13 14.57 -21.20
CA PRO A 133 -11.21 14.94 -22.60
C PRO A 133 -9.83 14.95 -23.26
N ILE A 134 -9.78 14.50 -24.51
CA ILE A 134 -8.58 14.56 -25.34
C ILE A 134 -8.57 15.90 -26.08
N TYR A 135 -7.47 16.65 -25.94
CA TYR A 135 -7.22 17.88 -26.66
C TYR A 135 -6.22 17.64 -27.78
N THR A 136 -6.53 18.11 -28.99
CA THR A 136 -5.65 18.00 -30.16
C THR A 136 -5.53 19.35 -30.85
N GLU A 137 -4.55 19.53 -31.73
CA GLU A 137 -4.44 20.74 -32.56
C GLU A 137 -5.70 21.00 -33.38
N ALA A 138 -6.46 19.97 -33.74
CA ALA A 138 -7.71 20.08 -34.48
C ALA A 138 -8.93 20.29 -33.59
N ASP A 139 -8.82 20.00 -32.31
CA ASP A 139 -9.88 20.11 -31.30
C ASP A 139 -9.30 20.63 -29.99
N GLU A 140 -8.94 21.90 -29.98
CA GLU A 140 -8.35 22.59 -28.81
C GLU A 140 -9.32 22.68 -27.62
N ASN A 141 -10.61 22.49 -27.84
CA ASN A 141 -11.64 22.61 -26.81
C ASN A 141 -12.21 21.23 -26.37
N GLY A 142 -11.72 20.11 -26.91
CA GLY A 142 -12.19 18.78 -26.55
C GLY A 142 -13.66 18.52 -26.95
N LEU A 143 -14.16 19.15 -28.02
CA LEU A 143 -15.54 19.06 -28.45
C LEU A 143 -15.84 17.77 -29.24
N SER A 144 -14.81 17.01 -29.61
CA SER A 144 -14.95 15.71 -30.24
C SER A 144 -15.70 14.71 -29.37
N GLY A 145 -15.64 14.90 -28.06
CA GLY A 145 -16.16 13.98 -27.06
C GLY A 145 -15.29 12.73 -26.86
N GLU A 146 -14.10 12.69 -27.47
CA GLU A 146 -13.13 11.63 -27.21
C GLU A 146 -12.51 11.81 -25.83
N THR A 147 -12.43 10.72 -25.08
CA THR A 147 -11.90 10.70 -23.73
C THR A 147 -10.85 9.60 -23.54
N TYR A 148 -9.96 9.79 -22.59
CA TYR A 148 -9.05 8.77 -22.11
C TYR A 148 -9.17 8.61 -20.59
N ASN A 149 -8.74 7.47 -20.07
CA ASN A 149 -8.69 7.19 -18.62
C ASN A 149 -7.47 6.37 -18.27
N VAL A 150 -7.16 6.34 -16.96
CA VAL A 150 -6.12 5.50 -16.38
C VAL A 150 -6.76 4.51 -15.41
N ASN A 151 -6.35 3.25 -15.50
CA ASN A 151 -6.82 2.20 -14.63
C ASN A 151 -5.67 1.27 -14.25
N GLU A 152 -5.33 1.28 -12.98
CA GLU A 152 -4.41 0.34 -12.37
C GLU A 152 -5.20 -0.62 -11.49
N VAL A 153 -5.01 -1.92 -11.65
CA VAL A 153 -5.79 -2.95 -10.96
C VAL A 153 -4.86 -4.01 -10.38
N VAL A 154 -5.14 -4.42 -9.16
CA VAL A 154 -4.53 -5.58 -8.52
C VAL A 154 -5.60 -6.55 -8.08
N ALA A 155 -5.43 -7.83 -8.41
CA ALA A 155 -6.21 -8.93 -7.86
C ALA A 155 -5.29 -9.89 -7.13
N GLY A 156 -5.67 -10.33 -5.93
CA GLY A 156 -4.84 -11.21 -5.11
C GLY A 156 -5.60 -12.37 -4.50
N VAL A 157 -4.88 -13.47 -4.30
CA VAL A 157 -5.33 -14.65 -3.57
C VAL A 157 -4.33 -14.93 -2.46
N SER A 158 -4.82 -15.04 -1.23
CA SER A 158 -4.00 -15.20 -0.04
C SER A 158 -4.31 -16.51 0.68
N PHE A 159 -3.26 -17.10 1.26
CA PHE A 159 -3.33 -18.30 2.09
C PHE A 159 -2.48 -18.08 3.33
N ALA A 160 -2.95 -18.61 4.46
CA ALA A 160 -2.25 -18.56 5.72
C ALA A 160 -2.41 -19.89 6.48
N HIS A 161 -1.41 -20.20 7.32
CA HIS A 161 -1.43 -21.36 8.19
C HIS A 161 -0.82 -21.02 9.56
N ALA A 162 -1.50 -21.40 10.62
CA ALA A 162 -0.97 -21.36 11.98
C ALA A 162 -0.21 -22.66 12.26
N PHE A 163 1.08 -22.58 12.47
CA PHE A 163 1.93 -23.73 12.79
C PHE A 163 1.84 -24.13 14.26
N ILE A 164 1.61 -23.14 15.08
CA ILE A 164 1.33 -23.24 16.52
C ILE A 164 0.45 -22.05 16.91
N ASP A 165 -0.17 -22.08 18.07
CA ASP A 165 -1.06 -21.02 18.58
C ASP A 165 -0.43 -19.61 18.56
N ARG A 166 0.89 -19.52 18.56
CA ARG A 166 1.65 -18.29 18.65
C ARG A 166 2.35 -17.87 17.36
N PHE A 167 2.33 -18.69 16.33
CA PHE A 167 3.07 -18.42 15.10
C PHE A 167 2.27 -18.85 13.88
N SER A 168 2.08 -17.89 12.99
CA SER A 168 1.47 -18.10 11.68
C SER A 168 2.36 -17.56 10.56
N ALA A 169 2.18 -18.12 9.38
CA ALA A 169 2.76 -17.59 8.15
C ALA A 169 1.71 -17.59 7.03
N GLY A 170 1.87 -16.68 6.10
CA GLY A 170 0.97 -16.56 4.97
C GLY A 170 1.67 -16.07 3.71
N ALA A 171 1.04 -16.31 2.59
CA ALA A 171 1.49 -15.85 1.29
C ALA A 171 0.31 -15.35 0.44
N THR A 172 0.58 -14.39 -0.41
CA THR A 172 -0.37 -13.86 -1.39
C THR A 172 0.25 -13.92 -2.79
N VAL A 173 -0.51 -14.36 -3.77
CA VAL A 173 -0.17 -14.21 -5.18
C VAL A 173 -1.05 -13.12 -5.75
N LYS A 174 -0.42 -12.13 -6.41
CA LYS A 174 -1.07 -10.97 -7.02
C LYS A 174 -0.91 -10.97 -8.54
N TYR A 175 -1.96 -10.64 -9.24
CA TYR A 175 -1.91 -10.23 -10.64
C TYR A 175 -2.16 -8.73 -10.71
N ILE A 176 -1.26 -8.01 -11.36
CA ILE A 176 -1.27 -6.55 -11.44
C ILE A 176 -1.36 -6.19 -12.92
N THR A 177 -2.24 -5.25 -13.24
CA THR A 177 -2.37 -4.69 -14.59
C THR A 177 -2.49 -3.18 -14.48
N ASP A 178 -1.88 -2.52 -15.44
CA ASP A 178 -1.80 -1.07 -15.54
C ASP A 178 -2.13 -0.66 -16.97
N ASP A 179 -3.13 0.20 -17.14
CA ASP A 179 -3.54 0.79 -18.44
C ASP A 179 -3.49 2.32 -18.29
N LEU A 180 -2.42 2.92 -18.78
CA LEU A 180 -2.16 4.37 -18.66
C LEU A 180 -2.88 5.21 -19.72
N ALA A 181 -3.46 4.60 -20.73
CA ALA A 181 -4.08 5.31 -21.86
C ALA A 181 -5.30 4.57 -22.41
N GLY A 182 -6.25 4.25 -21.53
CA GLY A 182 -7.52 3.63 -21.91
C GLY A 182 -8.43 4.55 -22.72
N GLY A 183 -9.58 4.05 -23.14
CA GLY A 183 -10.54 4.82 -23.92
C GLY A 183 -10.15 4.98 -25.38
N ALA A 184 -10.30 6.20 -25.92
CA ALA A 184 -10.04 6.50 -27.33
C ALA A 184 -8.57 6.37 -27.75
N LEU A 185 -7.63 6.41 -26.80
CA LEU A 185 -6.19 6.24 -27.07
C LEU A 185 -5.78 4.77 -27.30
N ALA A 186 -6.73 3.83 -27.17
CA ALA A 186 -6.54 2.40 -27.44
C ALA A 186 -5.49 1.67 -26.55
N GLY A 187 -5.09 2.27 -25.44
CA GLY A 187 -4.34 1.65 -24.37
C GLY A 187 -2.81 1.70 -24.49
N ALA A 188 -2.19 1.86 -23.34
CA ALA A 188 -0.78 1.59 -23.07
C ALA A 188 -0.73 0.67 -21.84
N ARG A 189 -0.63 -0.64 -22.04
CA ARG A 189 -0.89 -1.65 -21.02
C ARG A 189 0.36 -2.41 -20.63
N ALA A 190 0.44 -2.68 -19.32
CA ALA A 190 1.41 -3.59 -18.76
C ALA A 190 0.73 -4.56 -17.79
N SER A 191 1.31 -5.72 -17.57
CA SER A 191 0.86 -6.64 -16.53
C SER A 191 1.99 -7.48 -15.98
N THR A 192 1.90 -7.85 -14.70
CA THR A 192 2.89 -8.68 -14.03
C THR A 192 2.27 -9.47 -12.88
N ILE A 193 3.06 -10.39 -12.34
CA ILE A 193 2.71 -11.18 -11.14
C ILE A 193 3.66 -10.80 -10.02
N ALA A 194 3.14 -10.72 -8.80
CA ALA A 194 3.90 -10.53 -7.58
C ALA A 194 3.47 -11.49 -6.47
N ILE A 195 4.35 -11.66 -5.49
CA ILE A 195 4.11 -12.52 -4.33
C ILE A 195 4.42 -11.71 -3.07
N ASP A 196 3.56 -11.85 -2.06
CA ASP A 196 3.83 -11.37 -0.71
C ASP A 196 4.03 -12.54 0.24
N PHE A 197 4.85 -12.33 1.26
CA PHE A 197 5.04 -13.26 2.37
C PHE A 197 4.93 -12.50 3.68
N GLY A 198 4.22 -13.09 4.63
CA GLY A 198 4.09 -12.53 5.97
C GLY A 198 4.19 -13.60 7.03
N VAL A 199 4.68 -13.18 8.19
CA VAL A 199 4.65 -13.98 9.42
C VAL A 199 4.10 -13.13 10.55
N ASN A 200 3.49 -13.78 11.53
CA ASN A 200 3.04 -13.15 12.76
C ASN A 200 3.38 -14.04 13.95
N PHE A 201 3.88 -13.42 15.00
CA PHE A 201 4.23 -14.08 16.25
C PHE A 201 3.55 -13.38 17.43
N HIS A 202 2.74 -14.13 18.17
CA HIS A 202 2.04 -13.67 19.36
C HIS A 202 2.73 -14.18 20.62
N SER A 203 2.84 -13.33 21.62
CA SER A 203 3.42 -13.66 22.94
C SER A 203 2.81 -12.79 24.02
N GLU A 204 3.33 -12.92 25.21
CA GLU A 204 3.00 -12.06 26.34
C GLU A 204 4.27 -11.41 26.87
N LEU A 205 4.21 -10.11 27.13
CA LEU A 205 5.25 -9.33 27.77
C LEU A 205 4.65 -8.59 28.96
N LEU A 206 5.17 -8.82 30.18
CA LEU A 206 4.65 -8.24 31.42
C LEU A 206 3.14 -8.53 31.62
N ASP A 207 2.73 -9.77 31.37
CA ASP A 207 1.34 -10.24 31.43
C ASP A 207 0.37 -9.49 30.49
N ARG A 208 0.89 -8.96 29.37
CA ARG A 208 0.14 -8.26 28.34
C ARG A 208 0.39 -8.88 26.96
N PRO A 209 -0.62 -8.96 26.11
CA PRO A 209 -0.45 -9.43 24.74
C PRO A 209 0.53 -8.55 23.96
N VAL A 210 1.43 -9.21 23.23
CA VAL A 210 2.33 -8.58 22.27
C VAL A 210 2.30 -9.38 20.98
N ALA A 211 2.28 -8.68 19.84
CA ALA A 211 2.41 -9.29 18.53
C ALA A 211 3.57 -8.66 17.75
N LEU A 212 4.30 -9.49 17.03
CA LEU A 212 5.38 -9.11 16.13
C LEU A 212 5.05 -9.62 14.73
N ALA A 213 5.17 -8.75 13.74
CA ALA A 213 4.98 -9.10 12.34
C ALA A 213 6.23 -8.79 11.52
N PHE A 214 6.46 -9.62 10.51
CA PHE A 214 7.44 -9.38 9.46
C PHE A 214 6.78 -9.70 8.13
N VAL A 215 6.82 -8.75 7.19
CA VAL A 215 6.15 -8.88 5.90
C VAL A 215 7.05 -8.36 4.79
N VAL A 216 7.10 -9.11 3.69
CA VAL A 216 7.73 -8.68 2.43
C VAL A 216 6.66 -8.69 1.36
N GLN A 217 6.48 -7.56 0.67
CA GLN A 217 5.40 -7.39 -0.30
C GLN A 217 5.95 -7.05 -1.69
N ASN A 218 5.14 -7.38 -2.70
CA ASN A 218 5.36 -7.05 -4.10
C ASN A 218 6.68 -7.61 -4.67
N LEU A 219 7.09 -8.81 -4.22
CA LEU A 219 8.18 -9.55 -4.85
C LEU A 219 7.70 -10.08 -6.20
N GLY A 220 8.04 -9.39 -7.29
CA GLY A 220 7.49 -9.73 -8.59
C GLY A 220 8.34 -9.27 -9.76
N GLY A 221 7.72 -9.32 -10.94
CA GLY A 221 8.32 -8.87 -12.19
C GLY A 221 8.33 -7.35 -12.32
N THR A 222 8.42 -6.91 -13.55
CA THR A 222 8.42 -5.50 -13.95
C THR A 222 7.17 -5.20 -14.76
N LEU A 223 6.82 -3.93 -14.88
CA LEU A 223 5.80 -3.41 -15.78
C LEU A 223 6.50 -2.71 -16.96
N ALA A 224 6.27 -3.20 -18.17
CA ALA A 224 6.70 -2.59 -19.43
C ALA A 224 5.44 -2.39 -20.28
N HIS A 225 5.14 -1.16 -20.61
CA HIS A 225 3.89 -0.81 -21.30
C HIS A 225 4.01 -1.03 -22.79
N SER A 226 2.93 -1.51 -23.38
CA SER A 226 2.77 -1.70 -24.83
C SER A 226 1.33 -1.42 -25.25
N GLY A 227 1.12 -0.99 -26.48
CA GLY A 227 -0.21 -0.73 -26.99
C GLY A 227 -0.25 0.30 -28.09
N ASP A 228 -1.44 0.50 -28.66
CA ASP A 228 -1.61 1.41 -29.81
C ASP A 228 -1.43 2.88 -29.43
N ALA A 229 -1.58 3.25 -28.15
CA ALA A 229 -1.28 4.60 -27.67
C ALA A 229 0.20 4.97 -27.78
N LEU A 230 1.11 3.97 -27.83
CA LEU A 230 2.55 4.18 -28.04
C LEU A 230 2.95 4.18 -29.52
N ARG A 231 1.97 4.13 -30.42
CA ARG A 231 2.17 4.05 -31.85
C ARG A 231 2.17 5.42 -32.48
N PHE A 232 3.15 5.71 -33.31
CA PHE A 232 3.22 7.00 -34.03
C PHE A 232 3.64 6.79 -35.49
N ARG A 233 3.43 7.79 -36.34
CA ARG A 233 3.93 7.81 -37.70
C ARG A 233 5.27 8.50 -37.72
N ASP A 234 6.30 7.82 -38.24
CA ASP A 234 7.64 8.37 -38.38
C ASP A 234 7.75 9.17 -39.69
N PHE A 235 7.45 10.47 -39.61
CA PHE A 235 7.56 11.39 -40.73
C PHE A 235 9.00 11.64 -41.21
N ASN A 236 10.03 11.30 -40.41
CA ASN A 236 11.41 11.48 -40.79
C ASN A 236 11.89 10.43 -41.81
N GLN A 237 11.16 9.32 -41.96
CA GLN A 237 11.44 8.29 -42.96
C GLN A 237 10.59 8.45 -44.23
N SER A 238 9.77 9.48 -44.34
CA SER A 238 9.14 9.81 -45.59
C SER A 238 10.19 10.32 -46.57
N GLY A 239 10.84 9.39 -47.27
CA GLY A 239 11.81 9.71 -48.31
C GLY A 239 11.10 10.37 -49.48
N SER A 240 11.11 11.69 -49.55
CA SER A 240 10.92 12.38 -50.79
C SER A 240 12.20 12.23 -51.58
N ASP A 241 12.28 11.24 -52.48
CA ASP A 241 13.25 11.28 -53.55
C ASP A 241 12.88 12.51 -54.43
N PRO A 242 13.74 13.54 -54.48
CA PRO A 242 13.47 14.76 -55.23
C PRO A 242 13.35 14.49 -56.75
N ASN A 243 13.70 13.28 -57.20
CA ASN A 243 13.61 12.87 -58.59
C ASN A 243 12.34 12.05 -58.94
N LEU A 244 11.49 11.75 -57.96
CA LEU A 244 10.21 11.06 -58.15
C LEU A 244 9.07 11.97 -57.73
N PRO A 245 8.58 12.84 -58.61
CA PRO A 245 7.40 13.64 -58.29
C PRO A 245 6.19 12.71 -58.11
N ASP A 246 5.52 12.81 -56.98
CA ASP A 246 4.24 12.21 -56.63
C ASP A 246 4.19 10.78 -56.02
N GLN A 247 5.25 10.21 -55.54
CA GLN A 247 5.11 9.10 -54.62
C GLN A 247 5.10 9.62 -53.16
N ARG A 248 3.96 10.02 -52.68
CA ARG A 248 3.73 10.14 -51.21
C ARG A 248 3.74 8.73 -50.63
N VAL A 249 4.89 8.30 -50.18
CA VAL A 249 4.98 7.10 -49.35
C VAL A 249 4.38 7.51 -47.99
N ASP A 250 3.28 6.88 -47.62
CA ASP A 250 2.77 7.06 -46.24
C ASP A 250 3.87 6.71 -45.27
N PRO A 251 4.15 7.58 -44.26
CA PRO A 251 5.19 7.34 -43.30
C PRO A 251 4.89 6.02 -42.55
N PRO A 252 5.93 5.19 -42.33
CA PRO A 252 5.74 3.93 -41.62
C PRO A 252 5.29 4.20 -40.16
N PHE A 253 4.57 3.24 -39.62
CA PHE A 253 4.30 3.24 -38.19
C PHE A 253 5.53 2.77 -37.41
N ALA A 254 5.85 3.45 -36.32
CA ALA A 254 6.82 3.04 -35.32
C ALA A 254 6.13 3.00 -33.95
N ASN A 255 6.70 2.30 -33.00
CA ASN A 255 6.23 2.27 -31.62
C ASN A 255 7.30 2.83 -30.73
N TYR A 256 6.93 3.57 -29.69
CA TYR A 256 7.81 3.84 -28.56
C TYR A 256 8.02 2.55 -27.77
N ASP A 257 9.26 2.27 -27.41
CA ASP A 257 9.59 1.23 -26.44
C ASP A 257 9.48 1.81 -25.03
N SER A 258 8.76 1.13 -24.16
CA SER A 258 8.71 1.46 -22.75
C SER A 258 9.77 0.67 -21.99
N ASP A 259 10.55 1.36 -21.16
CA ASP A 259 11.41 0.69 -20.20
C ASP A 259 10.59 -0.15 -19.23
N ALA A 260 11.20 -1.18 -18.68
CA ALA A 260 10.60 -2.08 -17.71
C ALA A 260 10.90 -1.60 -16.29
N PHE A 261 9.88 -1.08 -15.60
CA PHE A 261 10.00 -0.59 -14.23
C PHE A 261 9.63 -1.67 -13.21
N PRO A 262 10.44 -1.85 -12.13
CA PRO A 262 10.11 -2.79 -11.07
C PRO A 262 8.89 -2.32 -10.26
N LEU A 263 8.26 -3.26 -9.54
CA LEU A 263 7.22 -2.95 -8.57
C LEU A 263 7.82 -2.30 -7.29
N PRO A 264 7.00 -1.53 -6.52
CA PRO A 264 7.40 -1.02 -5.21
C PRO A 264 7.46 -2.18 -4.20
N ARG A 265 8.65 -2.71 -3.97
CA ARG A 265 8.90 -3.78 -2.99
C ARG A 265 8.95 -3.19 -1.59
N LEU A 266 8.19 -3.78 -0.68
CA LEU A 266 8.08 -3.32 0.71
C LEU A 266 8.59 -4.37 1.68
N LEU A 267 9.35 -3.91 2.66
CA LEU A 267 9.65 -4.63 3.89
C LEU A 267 8.90 -3.95 5.03
N ARG A 268 8.12 -4.70 5.80
CA ARG A 268 7.42 -4.19 6.99
C ARG A 268 7.82 -4.99 8.22
N ILE A 269 8.06 -4.29 9.32
CA ILE A 269 8.29 -4.89 10.64
C ILE A 269 7.34 -4.21 11.60
N GLY A 270 6.39 -4.96 12.15
CA GLY A 270 5.35 -4.42 13.02
C GLY A 270 5.43 -4.95 14.44
N LEU A 271 5.04 -4.11 15.37
CA LEU A 271 4.88 -4.41 16.79
C LEU A 271 3.51 -3.91 17.25
N ASN A 272 2.78 -4.75 17.94
CA ASN A 272 1.58 -4.35 18.71
C ASN A 272 1.75 -4.74 20.17
N TYR A 273 1.34 -3.85 21.07
CA TYR A 273 1.34 -4.09 22.51
C TYR A 273 0.03 -3.59 23.12
N ASP A 274 -0.70 -4.48 23.77
CA ASP A 274 -1.96 -4.15 24.42
C ASP A 274 -1.71 -3.62 25.83
N LEU A 275 -1.84 -2.30 26.00
CA LEU A 275 -1.65 -1.62 27.28
C LEU A 275 -2.78 -1.90 28.26
N ILE A 276 -4.01 -1.96 27.78
CA ILE A 276 -5.22 -2.21 28.57
C ILE A 276 -6.04 -3.25 27.81
N THR A 277 -6.39 -4.32 28.51
CA THR A 277 -7.32 -5.33 27.99
C THR A 277 -8.26 -5.75 29.11
N ASN A 278 -9.54 -5.44 28.97
CA ASN A 278 -10.60 -5.91 29.81
C ASN A 278 -11.87 -6.17 28.97
N GLU A 279 -12.96 -6.59 29.58
CA GLU A 279 -14.18 -6.97 28.87
C GLU A 279 -14.81 -5.85 28.02
N GLN A 280 -14.57 -4.58 28.37
CA GLN A 280 -15.19 -3.43 27.69
C GLN A 280 -14.20 -2.62 26.87
N PHE A 281 -12.94 -2.55 27.29
CA PHE A 281 -11.94 -1.67 26.70
C PHE A 281 -10.67 -2.43 26.33
N ARG A 282 -10.15 -2.14 25.15
CA ARG A 282 -8.79 -2.49 24.72
C ARG A 282 -8.08 -1.22 24.26
N LEU A 283 -6.91 -0.96 24.81
CA LEU A 283 -6.01 0.08 24.33
C LEU A 283 -4.74 -0.59 23.83
N SER A 284 -4.53 -0.52 22.54
CA SER A 284 -3.36 -1.06 21.84
C SER A 284 -2.46 0.07 21.36
N MET A 285 -1.15 -0.14 21.46
CA MET A 285 -0.14 0.68 20.80
C MET A 285 0.52 -0.13 19.70
N LEU A 286 0.61 0.48 18.53
CA LEU A 286 1.16 -0.15 17.32
C LEU A 286 2.34 0.67 16.83
N GLY A 287 3.35 -0.02 16.31
CA GLY A 287 4.47 0.59 15.63
C GLY A 287 4.85 -0.24 14.41
N ASP A 288 5.07 0.41 13.28
CA ASP A 288 5.54 -0.24 12.06
C ASP A 288 6.75 0.52 11.49
N PHE A 289 7.73 -0.25 11.10
CA PHE A 289 8.81 0.18 10.23
C PHE A 289 8.51 -0.31 8.82
N VAL A 290 8.57 0.59 7.84
CA VAL A 290 8.34 0.28 6.44
C VAL A 290 9.50 0.81 5.61
N GLU A 291 10.12 -0.06 4.84
CA GLU A 291 11.16 0.28 3.86
C GLU A 291 10.70 -0.13 2.46
N SER A 292 10.90 0.76 1.50
CA SER A 292 10.58 0.55 0.10
C SER A 292 11.79 0.81 -0.79
N ASN A 293 11.86 0.14 -1.95
CA ASN A 293 12.90 0.39 -2.94
C ASN A 293 12.79 1.75 -3.65
N ASN A 294 11.69 2.49 -3.47
CA ASN A 294 11.43 3.77 -4.12
C ASN A 294 11.22 4.95 -3.17
N GLN A 295 11.26 4.70 -1.87
CA GLN A 295 11.04 5.74 -0.85
C GLN A 295 12.00 5.53 0.31
N LYS A 296 12.27 6.61 1.07
CA LYS A 296 13.01 6.51 2.34
C LYS A 296 12.21 5.69 3.35
N ALA A 297 12.92 5.03 4.26
CA ALA A 297 12.30 4.26 5.34
C ALA A 297 11.38 5.13 6.19
N GLN A 298 10.22 4.60 6.55
CA GLN A 298 9.20 5.28 7.34
C GLN A 298 8.97 4.53 8.66
N PHE A 299 8.73 5.29 9.71
CA PHE A 299 8.29 4.76 11.00
C PHE A 299 6.92 5.31 11.31
N SER A 300 5.98 4.45 11.65
CA SER A 300 4.67 4.86 12.16
C SER A 300 4.48 4.39 13.59
N VAL A 301 3.86 5.25 14.40
CA VAL A 301 3.41 4.92 15.75
C VAL A 301 1.95 5.32 15.86
N GLY A 302 1.12 4.37 16.27
CA GLY A 302 -0.31 4.58 16.40
C GLY A 302 -0.88 3.98 17.67
N SER A 303 -2.12 4.36 17.97
CA SER A 303 -2.90 3.77 19.05
C SER A 303 -4.34 3.53 18.62
N GLU A 304 -4.92 2.45 19.12
CA GLU A 304 -6.33 2.11 18.96
C GLU A 304 -6.95 1.91 20.33
N LEU A 305 -7.99 2.71 20.63
CA LEU A 305 -8.87 2.51 21.78
C LEU A 305 -10.16 1.87 21.26
N ALA A 306 -10.40 0.64 21.64
CA ALA A 306 -11.63 -0.10 21.38
C ALA A 306 -12.54 -0.10 22.60
N TRP A 307 -13.83 0.08 22.38
CA TRP A 307 -14.88 -0.07 23.38
C TRP A 307 -15.98 -1.00 22.85
N VAL A 308 -16.40 -1.93 23.68
CA VAL A 308 -17.48 -2.88 23.38
C VAL A 308 -18.53 -2.80 24.51
N SER A 309 -19.80 -2.68 24.15
CA SER A 309 -20.88 -2.73 25.11
C SER A 309 -21.00 -4.12 25.74
N GLN A 310 -21.14 -4.20 27.07
CA GLN A 310 -21.30 -5.48 27.78
C GLN A 310 -22.61 -6.20 27.43
N ASP A 311 -23.70 -5.44 27.38
CA ASP A 311 -25.06 -6.00 27.18
C ASP A 311 -25.68 -5.58 25.84
N GLY A 312 -24.96 -4.80 25.05
CA GLY A 312 -25.47 -4.22 23.81
C GLY A 312 -24.77 -4.77 22.56
N PRO A 313 -25.41 -4.59 21.41
CA PRO A 313 -24.88 -5.06 20.14
C PRO A 313 -23.85 -4.12 19.51
N ILE A 314 -23.38 -3.10 20.23
CA ILE A 314 -22.57 -2.00 19.67
C ILE A 314 -21.16 -1.96 20.24
N GLY A 315 -20.23 -1.46 19.45
CA GLY A 315 -18.92 -1.04 19.89
C GLY A 315 -18.36 0.05 19.01
N ALA A 316 -17.28 0.68 19.48
CA ALA A 316 -16.67 1.81 18.82
C ALA A 316 -15.15 1.76 18.94
N TRP A 317 -14.46 2.39 18.00
CA TRP A 317 -13.01 2.57 18.03
C TRP A 317 -12.65 4.02 17.79
N LEU A 318 -11.60 4.47 18.49
CA LEU A 318 -10.88 5.70 18.18
C LEU A 318 -9.44 5.34 17.87
N ARG A 319 -8.88 5.96 16.85
CA ARG A 319 -7.54 5.68 16.32
C ARG A 319 -6.82 6.96 16.03
N GLY A 320 -5.51 6.93 16.23
CA GLY A 320 -4.65 8.03 15.83
C GLY A 320 -3.23 7.54 15.68
N SER A 321 -2.50 8.16 14.76
CA SER A 321 -1.12 7.80 14.48
C SER A 321 -0.33 8.98 13.94
N TYR A 322 0.98 8.82 14.03
CA TYR A 322 1.96 9.68 13.39
C TYR A 322 2.93 8.81 12.59
N THR A 323 3.17 9.19 11.33
CA THR A 323 4.16 8.54 10.46
C THR A 323 5.25 9.54 10.16
N THR A 324 6.51 9.16 10.40
CA THR A 324 7.64 10.01 10.03
C THR A 324 7.64 10.24 8.52
N GLN A 325 7.71 11.50 8.13
CA GLN A 325 8.00 11.86 6.74
C GLN A 325 9.52 12.04 6.64
N PRO A 326 10.19 11.36 5.71
CA PRO A 326 11.61 11.64 5.47
C PRO A 326 11.75 13.06 4.94
N ASP A 327 12.62 13.85 5.58
CA ASP A 327 12.94 15.20 5.12
C ASP A 327 13.39 15.17 3.66
N ASN A 328 12.71 15.91 2.82
CA ASN A 328 13.07 16.13 1.43
C ASN A 328 13.92 17.41 1.36
N ASP A 329 15.12 17.37 1.94
CA ASP A 329 16.08 18.52 1.93
C ASP A 329 16.45 18.95 0.51
N ASP A 330 16.25 18.09 -0.50
CA ASP A 330 16.60 18.38 -1.89
C ASP A 330 15.58 19.25 -2.64
N VAL A 331 14.40 19.51 -2.10
CA VAL A 331 13.36 20.32 -2.77
C VAL A 331 13.56 21.82 -2.52
N SER A 332 14.38 22.20 -1.54
CA SER A 332 14.70 23.60 -1.22
C SER A 332 15.32 24.38 -2.39
N GLY A 333 15.90 23.68 -3.37
CA GLY A 333 16.50 24.27 -4.57
C GLY A 333 15.50 24.72 -5.65
N ILE A 334 14.24 24.29 -5.59
CA ILE A 334 13.20 24.64 -6.58
C ILE A 334 12.16 25.65 -6.05
N GLY A 335 12.40 26.24 -4.87
CA GLY A 335 11.57 27.34 -4.33
C GLY A 335 10.18 26.90 -3.86
N ILE A 336 9.96 25.62 -3.66
CA ILE A 336 8.79 25.10 -2.95
C ILE A 336 9.20 25.04 -1.49
N GLU A 337 8.79 26.04 -0.71
CA GLU A 337 8.89 25.96 0.74
C GLU A 337 7.98 24.82 1.17
N PRO A 338 8.47 23.82 1.94
CA PRO A 338 7.58 22.85 2.53
C PRO A 338 6.63 23.62 3.45
N ASP A 339 5.34 23.55 3.18
CA ASP A 339 4.33 24.05 4.09
C ASP A 339 4.42 23.22 5.37
N ASN A 340 5.25 23.68 6.30
CA ASN A 340 5.42 23.11 7.64
C ASN A 340 4.16 23.42 8.48
N GLU A 341 3.01 22.93 8.06
CA GLU A 341 1.80 23.09 8.85
C GLU A 341 1.74 22.14 10.07
N GLY A 342 2.82 21.44 10.38
CA GLY A 342 2.95 20.62 11.61
C GLY A 342 2.00 19.43 11.71
N MET A 343 1.21 19.15 10.66
CA MET A 343 0.28 18.02 10.60
C MET A 343 0.73 16.89 9.67
N ASP A 344 1.86 17.06 9.00
CA ASP A 344 2.40 16.05 8.10
C ASP A 344 2.61 14.72 8.80
N GLY A 345 2.11 13.66 8.20
CA GLY A 345 2.18 12.31 8.76
C GLY A 345 1.15 12.00 9.85
N LEU A 346 0.31 12.98 10.25
CA LEU A 346 -0.79 12.71 11.18
C LEU A 346 -1.95 12.02 10.49
N ALA A 347 -2.46 10.97 11.13
CA ALA A 347 -3.69 10.33 10.75
C ALA A 347 -4.56 10.06 11.97
N PHE A 348 -5.87 10.14 11.79
CA PHE A 348 -6.84 9.79 12.84
C PHE A 348 -8.09 9.19 12.21
N GLY A 349 -8.84 8.47 13.02
CA GLY A 349 -10.05 7.84 12.54
C GLY A 349 -10.88 7.25 13.67
N GLY A 350 -12.00 6.70 13.28
CA GLY A 350 -12.90 6.00 14.18
C GLY A 350 -13.72 4.97 13.45
N GLY A 351 -14.33 4.10 14.21
CA GLY A 351 -15.20 3.07 13.67
C GLY A 351 -16.32 2.75 14.64
N LEU A 352 -17.41 2.28 14.07
CA LEU A 352 -18.57 1.78 14.81
C LEU A 352 -18.90 0.39 14.27
N PHE A 353 -19.25 -0.53 15.16
CA PHE A 353 -19.87 -1.77 14.73
C PHE A 353 -21.24 -1.97 15.38
N TYR A 354 -22.07 -2.70 14.69
CA TYR A 354 -23.37 -3.14 15.14
C TYR A 354 -23.52 -4.64 14.89
N ARG A 355 -23.78 -5.40 15.94
CA ARG A 355 -24.11 -6.82 15.85
C ARG A 355 -25.59 -6.96 15.53
N LEU A 356 -25.90 -7.23 14.25
CA LEU A 356 -27.28 -7.31 13.74
C LEU A 356 -28.00 -8.54 14.30
N SER A 357 -27.26 -9.61 14.52
CA SER A 357 -27.70 -10.87 15.15
C SER A 357 -26.48 -11.60 15.69
N ASP A 358 -26.67 -12.78 16.29
CA ASP A 358 -25.56 -13.63 16.71
C ASP A 358 -24.67 -14.09 15.54
N ARG A 359 -25.15 -13.90 14.29
CA ARG A 359 -24.43 -14.33 13.08
C ARG A 359 -23.79 -13.21 12.29
N TYR A 360 -24.28 -11.98 12.39
CA TYR A 360 -23.86 -10.91 11.49
C TYR A 360 -23.41 -9.68 12.26
N ARG A 361 -22.24 -9.19 11.90
CA ARG A 361 -21.69 -7.91 12.38
C ARG A 361 -21.47 -6.97 11.20
N LEU A 362 -21.99 -5.76 11.30
CA LEU A 362 -21.74 -4.66 10.38
C LEU A 362 -20.78 -3.68 11.03
N GLN A 363 -19.83 -3.17 10.28
CA GLN A 363 -18.86 -2.20 10.76
C GLN A 363 -18.65 -1.11 9.73
N LEU A 364 -18.54 0.12 10.20
CA LEU A 364 -18.21 1.29 9.40
C LEU A 364 -17.02 1.99 10.05
N ASP A 365 -15.95 2.19 9.28
CA ASP A 365 -14.76 2.90 9.68
C ASP A 365 -14.56 4.13 8.79
N TYR A 366 -14.07 5.20 9.40
CA TYR A 366 -13.62 6.43 8.77
C TYR A 366 -12.19 6.74 9.19
N ALA A 367 -11.41 7.27 8.27
CA ALA A 367 -10.09 7.80 8.55
C ALA A 367 -9.81 9.06 7.74
N TYR A 368 -9.02 9.92 8.33
CA TYR A 368 -8.40 11.11 7.73
C TYR A 368 -6.89 10.99 7.87
N ARG A 369 -6.16 11.29 6.80
CA ARG A 369 -4.70 11.38 6.82
C ARG A 369 -4.25 12.61 6.06
N HIS A 370 -3.31 13.34 6.66
CA HIS A 370 -2.68 14.51 6.02
C HIS A 370 -1.37 14.10 5.34
N PHE A 371 -1.18 14.56 4.10
CA PHE A 371 -0.03 14.25 3.24
C PHE A 371 0.77 15.49 2.85
N GLY A 372 0.87 16.46 3.76
CA GLY A 372 1.62 17.69 3.55
C GLY A 372 1.07 18.53 2.39
N ALA A 373 1.95 18.95 1.49
CA ALA A 373 1.60 19.78 0.34
C ALA A 373 0.56 19.17 -0.62
N LEU A 374 0.35 17.86 -0.56
CA LEU A 374 -0.68 17.17 -1.35
C LEU A 374 -2.09 17.27 -0.73
N GLY A 375 -2.19 17.82 0.50
CA GLY A 375 -3.47 17.94 1.20
C GLY A 375 -3.82 16.69 2.00
N SER A 376 -5.10 16.33 2.04
CA SER A 376 -5.61 15.23 2.87
C SER A 376 -6.39 14.22 2.06
N VAL A 377 -6.44 13.00 2.57
CA VAL A 377 -7.22 11.89 2.03
C VAL A 377 -8.17 11.38 3.11
N ASP A 378 -9.41 11.17 2.72
CA ASP A 378 -10.44 10.53 3.50
C ASP A 378 -10.63 9.07 3.04
N ALA A 379 -10.79 8.16 4.00
CA ALA A 379 -11.08 6.76 3.71
C ALA A 379 -12.34 6.32 4.43
N PHE A 380 -13.16 5.57 3.74
CA PHE A 380 -14.35 4.92 4.28
C PHE A 380 -14.25 3.42 4.03
N THR A 381 -14.45 2.62 5.07
CA THR A 381 -14.48 1.15 4.95
C THR A 381 -15.78 0.62 5.56
N PHE A 382 -16.50 -0.14 4.77
CA PHE A 382 -17.65 -0.91 5.21
C PHE A 382 -17.26 -2.38 5.29
N THR A 383 -17.48 -3.01 6.45
CA THR A 383 -17.17 -4.44 6.67
C THR A 383 -18.43 -5.16 7.14
N ILE A 384 -18.65 -6.34 6.57
CA ILE A 384 -19.60 -7.33 7.06
C ILE A 384 -18.86 -8.58 7.49
N GLY A 385 -19.07 -9.00 8.75
CA GLY A 385 -18.59 -10.27 9.28
C GLY A 385 -19.75 -11.19 9.59
N TRP A 386 -19.53 -12.48 9.48
CA TRP A 386 -20.52 -13.50 9.89
C TRP A 386 -19.81 -14.64 10.63
N GLU A 387 -20.45 -15.11 11.70
CA GLU A 387 -20.00 -16.20 12.57
C GLU A 387 -20.77 -17.49 12.29
#